data_861ce31fc5982c162ab4a1a100eaf30d
#
_entry.id   861ce31fc5982c162ab4a1a100eaf30d
#
_cell.length_a   1.000
_cell.length_b   1.000
_cell.length_c   1.000
_cell.angle_alpha   90.00
_cell.angle_beta   90.00
_cell.angle_gamma   90.00
#
_symmetry.space_group_name_H-M   'P 1'
#
loop_
_entity.id
_entity.type
_entity.pdbx_description
1 polymer ?
#
loop_
_entity_poly.entity_id
_entity_poly.type
_entity_poly.pdbx_seq_one_letter_code
_entity_poly.pdbx_strand_id
1 'polypeptide(L)'
;DVLLEKIVSQSDTQAGTKSIRELEKLRDDCLVAVMQGLKSVGFGAGEVLAKYENKLFSGATPAPTNIDQPIEVQRRFITADWADYNGHTNDSRYMQLSSEALDVFFRSIGFNSDYLATGRSFYSLESHVRYINESKVGDEIVVTAQVIALDEKKVHLHSVMSKTDGTVVATAEHIYLHVDTNLKKGSPIGEELLVRLAPIAKAHAKLAKPDGVGRFVGQSVK
;
A
#
# COMPACT_ATOMS: atom_id res chain seq x y z
N ASP A 1 24.85 -17.81 -5.94
CA ASP A 1 25.51 -17.83 -7.27
C ASP A 1 24.98 -18.96 -8.16
N VAL A 2 24.96 -20.21 -7.72
CA VAL A 2 24.52 -21.37 -8.54
C VAL A 2 23.04 -21.27 -9.00
N LEU A 3 22.17 -20.63 -8.22
CA LEU A 3 20.75 -20.47 -8.56
C LEU A 3 20.53 -19.37 -9.61
N LEU A 4 21.25 -18.27 -9.48
CA LEU A 4 21.25 -17.17 -10.46
C LEU A 4 21.86 -17.59 -11.80
N GLU A 5 22.95 -18.37 -11.77
CA GLU A 5 23.55 -18.93 -12.98
C GLU A 5 22.63 -19.93 -13.71
N LYS A 6 21.83 -20.73 -12.95
CA LYS A 6 20.82 -21.61 -13.56
C LYS A 6 19.66 -20.85 -14.19
N ILE A 7 19.23 -19.74 -13.58
CA ILE A 7 18.17 -18.89 -14.14
C ILE A 7 18.66 -18.19 -15.41
N VAL A 8 19.89 -17.67 -15.41
CA VAL A 8 20.51 -17.01 -16.57
C VAL A 8 20.82 -18.00 -17.68
N SER A 9 21.33 -19.20 -17.37
CA SER A 9 21.64 -20.22 -18.39
C SER A 9 20.41 -20.85 -19.06
N GLN A 10 19.23 -20.77 -18.42
CA GLN A 10 17.96 -21.19 -19.03
C GLN A 10 17.30 -20.09 -19.86
N SER A 11 17.71 -18.83 -19.74
CA SER A 11 17.22 -17.73 -20.58
C SER A 11 17.89 -17.66 -21.97
N ASP A 12 19.04 -18.29 -22.15
CA ASP A 12 19.82 -18.21 -23.41
C ASP A 12 19.57 -19.36 -24.39
N THR A 13 18.75 -20.35 -24.10
CA THR A 13 18.43 -21.44 -25.00
C THR A 13 16.99 -21.45 -25.44
N GLN A 14 16.75 -20.92 -26.62
CA GLN A 14 15.52 -20.93 -27.43
C GLN A 14 14.42 -20.04 -26.96
N ALA A 15 14.16 -18.97 -27.71
CA ALA A 15 13.00 -18.13 -27.73
C ALA A 15 11.70 -18.92 -28.00
N GLY A 16 11.26 -19.68 -27.01
CA GLY A 16 9.92 -20.22 -26.90
C GLY A 16 9.27 -19.52 -25.73
N THR A 17 8.20 -18.78 -26.00
CA THR A 17 7.35 -18.10 -25.04
C THR A 17 6.95 -19.09 -23.96
N LYS A 18 7.69 -19.14 -22.84
CA LYS A 18 7.15 -19.80 -21.63
C LYS A 18 5.87 -19.08 -21.27
N SER A 19 4.79 -19.81 -21.12
CA SER A 19 3.51 -19.20 -20.73
C SER A 19 3.68 -18.48 -19.38
N ILE A 20 2.93 -17.42 -19.16
CA ILE A 20 2.91 -16.71 -17.88
C ILE A 20 2.76 -17.68 -16.69
N ARG A 21 1.95 -18.74 -16.87
CA ARG A 21 1.77 -19.81 -15.88
C ARG A 21 3.05 -20.59 -15.57
N GLU A 22 3.93 -20.81 -16.56
CA GLU A 22 5.20 -21.51 -16.32
C GLU A 22 6.20 -20.60 -15.58
N LEU A 23 6.16 -19.30 -15.83
CA LEU A 23 6.97 -18.32 -15.10
C LEU A 23 6.47 -18.14 -13.67
N GLU A 24 5.16 -18.11 -13.46
CA GLU A 24 4.55 -18.07 -12.12
C GLU A 24 4.90 -19.33 -11.33
N LYS A 25 4.78 -20.50 -11.94
CA LYS A 25 5.17 -21.75 -11.30
C LYS A 25 6.67 -21.78 -10.95
N LEU A 26 7.53 -21.29 -11.84
CA LEU A 26 8.99 -21.23 -11.57
C LEU A 26 9.28 -20.27 -10.39
N ARG A 27 8.60 -19.14 -10.32
CA ARG A 27 8.70 -18.21 -9.19
C ARG A 27 8.30 -18.90 -7.89
N ASP A 28 7.17 -19.58 -7.89
CA ASP A 28 6.61 -20.23 -6.68
C ASP A 28 7.51 -21.40 -6.25
N ASP A 29 8.01 -22.20 -7.19
CA ASP A 29 8.99 -23.27 -6.92
C ASP A 29 10.29 -22.72 -6.34
N CYS A 30 10.79 -21.58 -6.85
CA CYS A 30 11.96 -20.88 -6.28
C CYS A 30 11.70 -20.36 -4.86
N LEU A 31 10.51 -19.78 -4.61
CA LEU A 31 10.11 -19.32 -3.28
C LEU A 31 10.06 -20.48 -2.26
N VAL A 32 9.46 -21.60 -2.67
CA VAL A 32 9.41 -22.82 -1.84
C VAL A 32 10.82 -23.35 -1.55
N ALA A 33 11.72 -23.39 -2.55
CA ALA A 33 13.09 -23.84 -2.37
C ALA A 33 13.89 -22.92 -1.44
N VAL A 34 13.71 -21.60 -1.54
CA VAL A 34 14.33 -20.61 -0.65
C VAL A 34 13.81 -20.80 0.77
N MET A 35 12.49 -20.98 0.97
CA MET A 35 11.87 -21.18 2.28
C MET A 35 12.33 -22.50 2.93
N GLN A 36 12.46 -23.58 2.14
CA GLN A 36 13.01 -24.85 2.61
C GLN A 36 14.49 -24.74 2.99
N GLY A 37 15.29 -24.02 2.20
CA GLY A 37 16.68 -23.72 2.51
C GLY A 37 16.85 -22.92 3.79
N LEU A 38 16.01 -21.90 4.01
CA LEU A 38 16.00 -21.10 5.25
C LEU A 38 15.61 -21.96 6.47
N LYS A 39 14.63 -22.85 6.33
CA LYS A 39 14.20 -23.78 7.39
C LYS A 39 15.31 -24.78 7.75
N SER A 40 16.10 -25.24 6.77
CA SER A 40 17.21 -26.17 7.00
C SER A 40 18.38 -25.57 7.79
N VAL A 41 18.51 -24.23 7.79
CA VAL A 41 19.52 -23.49 8.58
C VAL A 41 18.94 -22.88 9.85
N GLY A 42 17.76 -23.33 10.28
CA GLY A 42 17.14 -22.95 11.56
C GLY A 42 16.31 -21.67 11.52
N PHE A 43 16.05 -21.09 10.35
CA PHE A 43 15.14 -19.96 10.24
C PHE A 43 13.69 -20.44 10.05
N GLY A 44 12.83 -20.16 11.00
CA GLY A 44 11.39 -20.35 10.86
C GLY A 44 10.79 -19.33 9.87
N ALA A 45 9.80 -19.76 9.07
CA ALA A 45 9.09 -18.85 8.15
C ALA A 45 8.54 -17.59 8.86
N GLY A 46 8.09 -17.73 10.11
CA GLY A 46 7.61 -16.62 10.92
C GLY A 46 8.71 -15.63 11.31
N GLU A 47 9.94 -16.09 11.59
CA GLU A 47 11.05 -15.19 11.92
C GLU A 47 11.55 -14.41 10.71
N VAL A 48 11.52 -15.03 9.50
CA VAL A 48 11.88 -14.33 8.24
C VAL A 48 10.82 -13.29 7.90
N LEU A 49 9.53 -13.62 8.02
CA LEU A 49 8.43 -12.68 7.82
C LEU A 49 8.47 -11.54 8.84
N ALA A 50 8.65 -11.84 10.13
CA ALA A 50 8.77 -10.82 11.17
C ALA A 50 9.98 -9.90 10.95
N LYS A 51 11.10 -10.43 10.45
CA LYS A 51 12.30 -9.65 10.13
C LYS A 51 12.11 -8.80 8.88
N TYR A 52 11.31 -9.26 7.91
CA TYR A 52 10.94 -8.53 6.70
C TYR A 52 9.91 -7.45 7.01
N GLU A 53 8.91 -7.77 7.83
CA GLU A 53 7.91 -6.83 8.33
C GLU A 53 8.53 -5.73 9.20
N ASN A 54 9.43 -6.08 10.11
CA ASN A 54 10.20 -5.11 10.88
C ASN A 54 11.06 -4.20 9.99
N LYS A 55 11.58 -4.70 8.86
CA LYS A 55 12.35 -3.88 7.92
C LYS A 55 11.47 -2.93 7.11
N LEU A 56 10.23 -3.32 6.78
CA LEU A 56 9.24 -2.45 6.15
C LEU A 56 8.79 -1.32 7.09
N PHE A 57 8.73 -1.56 8.39
CA PHE A 57 8.32 -0.60 9.41
C PHE A 57 9.48 0.11 10.13
N SER A 58 10.72 -0.34 9.98
CA SER A 58 11.90 0.21 10.68
C SER A 58 12.53 1.43 10.00
N GLY A 59 12.13 1.76 8.78
CA GLY A 59 12.57 2.98 8.11
C GLY A 59 11.83 4.20 8.65
N ALA A 60 12.56 5.19 9.20
CA ALA A 60 11.97 6.47 9.53
C ALA A 60 11.42 7.13 8.26
N THR A 61 10.10 7.20 8.12
CA THR A 61 9.47 7.97 7.06
C THR A 61 9.45 9.43 7.51
N PRO A 62 10.01 10.37 6.72
CA PRO A 62 10.01 11.79 7.09
C PRO A 62 8.57 12.28 7.29
N ALA A 63 8.39 13.17 8.27
CA ALA A 63 7.12 13.86 8.40
C ALA A 63 6.85 14.72 7.15
N PRO A 64 5.58 14.87 6.74
CA PRO A 64 5.23 15.71 5.61
C PRO A 64 5.69 17.15 5.84
N THR A 65 6.34 17.75 4.87
CA THR A 65 6.85 19.14 4.96
C THR A 65 5.78 20.15 4.52
N ASN A 66 4.80 19.77 3.72
CA ASN A 66 3.69 20.60 3.30
C ASN A 66 2.38 19.87 3.58
N ILE A 67 1.60 20.39 4.51
CA ILE A 67 0.32 19.83 4.93
C ILE A 67 -0.88 20.69 4.47
N ASP A 68 -0.65 21.78 3.74
CA ASP A 68 -1.72 22.67 3.25
C ASP A 68 -2.30 22.19 1.90
N GLN A 69 -1.93 20.99 1.47
CA GLN A 69 -2.40 20.31 0.27
C GLN A 69 -2.41 18.79 0.50
N PRO A 70 -3.07 17.97 -0.35
CA PRO A 70 -2.95 16.53 -0.27
C PRO A 70 -1.48 16.10 -0.32
N ILE A 71 -1.09 15.21 0.60
CA ILE A 71 0.31 14.80 0.80
C ILE A 71 0.68 13.75 -0.25
N GLU A 72 1.73 13.99 -1.04
CA GLU A 72 2.31 12.94 -1.87
C GLU A 72 2.96 11.89 -0.95
N VAL A 73 2.49 10.66 -1.05
CA VAL A 73 2.91 9.56 -0.17
C VAL A 73 3.69 8.48 -0.89
N GLN A 74 3.47 8.32 -2.20
CA GLN A 74 4.17 7.28 -2.97
C GLN A 74 4.22 7.62 -4.45
N ARG A 75 5.30 7.15 -5.09
CA ARG A 75 5.41 7.02 -6.56
C ARG A 75 5.72 5.58 -6.90
N ARG A 76 5.11 5.06 -7.95
CA ARG A 76 5.34 3.69 -8.39
C ARG A 76 5.18 3.55 -9.89
N PHE A 77 6.14 2.85 -10.53
CA PHE A 77 5.98 2.38 -11.90
C PHE A 77 5.09 1.13 -11.94
N ILE A 78 4.19 1.09 -12.90
CA ILE A 78 3.38 -0.10 -13.17
C ILE A 78 4.26 -1.11 -13.89
N THR A 79 4.41 -2.27 -13.28
CA THR A 79 5.21 -3.39 -13.79
C THR A 79 4.34 -4.43 -14.48
N ALA A 80 4.95 -5.34 -15.26
CA ALA A 80 4.22 -6.32 -16.08
C ALA A 80 3.35 -7.27 -15.25
N ASP A 81 3.76 -7.58 -14.00
CA ASP A 81 2.99 -8.42 -13.07
C ASP A 81 1.74 -7.72 -12.49
N TRP A 82 1.58 -6.43 -12.79
CA TRP A 82 0.39 -5.64 -12.43
C TRP A 82 -0.62 -5.57 -13.56
N ALA A 83 -0.25 -5.99 -14.78
CA ALA A 83 -1.12 -5.96 -15.94
C ALA A 83 -2.10 -7.14 -15.94
N ASP A 84 -3.31 -6.87 -16.41
CA ASP A 84 -4.32 -7.87 -16.74
C ASP A 84 -4.17 -8.37 -18.19
N TYR A 85 -5.14 -9.19 -18.63
CA TYR A 85 -5.19 -9.73 -19.99
C TYR A 85 -5.45 -8.67 -21.08
N ASN A 86 -5.88 -7.44 -20.72
CA ASN A 86 -6.05 -6.32 -21.63
C ASN A 86 -4.78 -5.46 -21.74
N GLY A 87 -3.72 -5.77 -20.98
CA GLY A 87 -2.49 -4.99 -20.89
C GLY A 87 -2.63 -3.72 -20.01
N HIS A 88 -3.72 -3.57 -19.28
CA HIS A 88 -3.96 -2.49 -18.33
C HIS A 88 -3.71 -2.95 -16.89
N THR A 89 -3.51 -1.99 -16.00
CA THR A 89 -3.36 -2.30 -14.57
C THR A 89 -4.62 -3.00 -14.06
N ASN A 90 -4.44 -4.19 -13.47
CA ASN A 90 -5.52 -4.96 -12.86
C ASN A 90 -6.19 -4.14 -11.75
N ASP A 91 -7.52 -4.24 -11.64
CA ASP A 91 -8.35 -3.51 -10.68
C ASP A 91 -7.89 -3.68 -9.22
N SER A 92 -7.51 -4.89 -8.82
CA SER A 92 -7.02 -5.20 -7.48
C SER A 92 -5.72 -4.45 -7.12
N ARG A 93 -4.90 -4.09 -8.11
CA ARG A 93 -3.63 -3.40 -7.92
C ARG A 93 -3.79 -1.94 -7.49
N TYR A 94 -4.88 -1.29 -7.88
CA TYR A 94 -5.17 0.06 -7.39
C TYR A 94 -5.49 0.06 -5.89
N MET A 95 -6.24 -0.95 -5.40
CA MET A 95 -6.46 -1.12 -3.96
C MET A 95 -5.15 -1.39 -3.24
N GLN A 96 -4.31 -2.29 -3.76
CA GLN A 96 -2.99 -2.58 -3.20
C GLN A 96 -2.13 -1.32 -3.14
N LEU A 97 -2.06 -0.56 -4.24
CA LEU A 97 -1.27 0.67 -4.32
C LEU A 97 -1.74 1.71 -3.30
N SER A 98 -3.06 1.89 -3.17
CA SER A 98 -3.63 2.79 -2.17
C SER A 98 -3.27 2.36 -0.75
N SER A 99 -3.43 1.08 -0.42
CA SER A 99 -3.10 0.56 0.92
C SER A 99 -1.61 0.76 1.25
N GLU A 100 -0.70 0.39 0.34
CA GLU A 100 0.74 0.57 0.53
C GLU A 100 1.10 2.06 0.71
N ALA A 101 0.47 2.94 -0.05
CA ALA A 101 0.67 4.39 0.05
C ALA A 101 0.18 4.95 1.39
N LEU A 102 -0.97 4.49 1.88
CA LEU A 102 -1.49 4.92 3.18
C LEU A 102 -0.68 4.37 4.35
N ASP A 103 -0.02 3.20 4.20
CA ASP A 103 0.98 2.75 5.16
C ASP A 103 2.18 3.72 5.25
N VAL A 104 2.61 4.31 4.11
CA VAL A 104 3.62 5.39 4.11
C VAL A 104 3.11 6.61 4.85
N PHE A 105 1.85 7.00 4.63
CA PHE A 105 1.23 8.10 5.38
C PHE A 105 1.25 7.83 6.88
N PHE A 106 0.79 6.66 7.34
CA PHE A 106 0.78 6.31 8.75
C PHE A 106 2.19 6.29 9.36
N ARG A 107 3.18 5.78 8.64
CA ARG A 107 4.58 5.84 9.08
C ARG A 107 5.08 7.27 9.24
N SER A 108 4.69 8.17 8.36
CA SER A 108 5.11 9.58 8.42
C SER A 108 4.60 10.33 9.65
N ILE A 109 3.50 9.86 10.25
CA ILE A 109 2.97 10.39 11.50
C ILE A 109 3.46 9.64 12.75
N GLY A 110 4.35 8.63 12.59
CA GLY A 110 4.97 7.91 13.70
C GLY A 110 4.38 6.53 13.99
N PHE A 111 3.48 6.02 13.16
CA PHE A 111 3.01 4.64 13.24
C PHE A 111 4.12 3.70 12.72
N ASN A 112 4.90 3.15 13.65
CA ASN A 112 6.09 2.34 13.39
C ASN A 112 6.09 1.06 14.25
N SER A 113 7.18 0.29 14.17
CA SER A 113 7.36 -0.93 14.96
C SER A 113 7.25 -0.74 16.47
N ASP A 114 7.76 0.41 16.98
CA ASP A 114 7.69 0.70 18.42
C ASP A 114 6.25 0.97 18.86
N TYR A 115 5.48 1.67 18.02
CA TYR A 115 4.05 1.86 18.27
C TYR A 115 3.30 0.53 18.26
N LEU A 116 3.55 -0.33 17.26
CA LEU A 116 2.95 -1.67 17.18
C LEU A 116 3.32 -2.55 18.37
N ALA A 117 4.54 -2.45 18.89
CA ALA A 117 4.99 -3.18 20.07
C ALA A 117 4.20 -2.83 21.34
N THR A 118 3.49 -1.68 21.36
CA THR A 118 2.59 -1.34 22.47
C THR A 118 1.25 -2.11 22.44
N GLY A 119 1.03 -2.97 21.44
CA GLY A 119 -0.24 -3.68 21.25
C GLY A 119 -1.34 -2.81 20.65
N ARG A 120 -0.99 -1.70 19.96
CA ARG A 120 -1.94 -0.81 19.30
C ARG A 120 -1.73 -0.82 17.80
N SER A 121 -2.80 -0.70 17.02
CA SER A 121 -2.75 -0.74 15.56
C SER A 121 -3.93 0.00 14.93
N PHE A 122 -3.89 0.14 13.59
CA PHE A 122 -5.04 0.56 12.79
C PHE A 122 -5.56 -0.62 11.96
N TYR A 123 -6.88 -0.82 12.00
CA TYR A 123 -7.56 -1.80 11.16
C TYR A 123 -8.42 -1.08 10.12
N SER A 124 -8.32 -1.50 8.87
CA SER A 124 -9.21 -1.04 7.83
C SER A 124 -10.61 -1.59 8.09
N LEU A 125 -11.61 -0.72 8.18
CA LEU A 125 -13.01 -1.12 8.35
C LEU A 125 -13.74 -1.18 7.02
N GLU A 126 -13.45 -0.22 6.14
CA GLU A 126 -14.15 -0.05 4.88
C GLU A 126 -13.22 0.60 3.88
N SER A 127 -13.33 0.17 2.63
CA SER A 127 -12.61 0.77 1.52
C SER A 127 -13.49 0.82 0.29
N HIS A 128 -13.43 1.93 -0.44
CA HIS A 128 -14.15 2.13 -1.69
C HIS A 128 -13.20 2.65 -2.75
N VAL A 129 -13.01 1.89 -3.82
CA VAL A 129 -12.16 2.26 -4.97
C VAL A 129 -13.03 2.67 -6.14
N ARG A 130 -12.63 3.74 -6.82
CA ARG A 130 -13.23 4.18 -8.09
C ARG A 130 -12.15 4.16 -9.17
N TYR A 131 -12.45 3.49 -10.27
CA TYR A 131 -11.62 3.43 -11.46
C TYR A 131 -12.10 4.53 -12.42
N ILE A 132 -11.21 5.42 -12.83
CA ILE A 132 -11.56 6.64 -13.58
C ILE A 132 -10.95 6.59 -14.97
N ASN A 133 -9.66 6.31 -15.07
CA ASN A 133 -8.95 6.11 -16.32
C ASN A 133 -8.02 4.90 -16.23
N GLU A 134 -7.59 4.42 -17.37
CA GLU A 134 -6.69 3.28 -17.46
C GLU A 134 -5.24 3.70 -17.20
N SER A 135 -4.46 2.81 -16.58
CA SER A 135 -3.01 2.86 -16.57
C SER A 135 -2.45 1.54 -17.09
N LYS A 136 -1.21 1.57 -17.58
CA LYS A 136 -0.55 0.44 -18.23
C LYS A 136 0.89 0.30 -17.77
N VAL A 137 1.50 -0.81 -18.14
CA VAL A 137 2.91 -1.07 -17.88
C VAL A 137 3.77 0.09 -18.36
N GLY A 138 4.66 0.56 -17.49
CA GLY A 138 5.56 1.69 -17.72
C GLY A 138 5.00 3.05 -17.27
N ASP A 139 3.70 3.17 -16.98
CA ASP A 139 3.16 4.41 -16.38
C ASP A 139 3.72 4.58 -14.98
N GLU A 140 4.15 5.80 -14.63
CA GLU A 140 4.46 6.18 -13.25
C GLU A 140 3.21 6.77 -12.60
N ILE A 141 2.80 6.18 -11.48
CA ILE A 141 1.65 6.61 -10.69
C ILE A 141 2.13 7.33 -9.44
N VAL A 142 1.62 8.53 -9.25
CA VAL A 142 1.79 9.33 -8.04
C VAL A 142 0.54 9.15 -7.18
N VAL A 143 0.74 8.83 -5.90
CA VAL A 143 -0.36 8.71 -4.94
C VAL A 143 -0.30 9.85 -3.95
N THR A 144 -1.40 10.56 -3.80
CA THR A 144 -1.58 11.59 -2.77
C THR A 144 -2.65 11.17 -1.77
N ALA A 145 -2.49 11.58 -0.51
CA ALA A 145 -3.42 11.29 0.57
C ALA A 145 -3.99 12.58 1.18
N GLN A 146 -5.30 12.60 1.45
CA GLN A 146 -6.00 13.65 2.17
C GLN A 146 -6.74 13.07 3.37
N VAL A 147 -6.57 13.66 4.54
CA VAL A 147 -7.38 13.36 5.71
C VAL A 147 -8.73 14.04 5.52
N ILE A 148 -9.81 13.25 5.46
CA ILE A 148 -11.18 13.73 5.27
C ILE A 148 -11.84 14.00 6.61
N ALA A 149 -11.61 13.11 7.58
CA ALA A 149 -12.12 13.27 8.95
C ALA A 149 -11.19 12.53 9.92
N LEU A 150 -11.18 13.03 11.14
CA LEU A 150 -10.48 12.44 12.28
C LEU A 150 -11.40 12.53 13.49
N ASP A 151 -11.62 11.41 14.16
CA ASP A 151 -12.26 11.37 15.47
C ASP A 151 -11.31 10.71 16.50
N GLU A 152 -11.84 10.45 17.70
CA GLU A 152 -11.05 9.86 18.80
C GLU A 152 -10.39 8.52 18.44
N LYS A 153 -11.03 7.74 17.54
CA LYS A 153 -10.61 6.36 17.23
C LYS A 153 -10.45 6.08 15.74
N LYS A 154 -10.94 6.95 14.87
CA LYS A 154 -11.00 6.69 13.43
C LYS A 154 -10.28 7.76 12.64
N VAL A 155 -9.69 7.31 11.56
CA VAL A 155 -9.12 8.17 10.52
C VAL A 155 -9.82 7.84 9.20
N HIS A 156 -10.41 8.86 8.59
CA HIS A 156 -11.00 8.78 7.27
C HIS A 156 -10.02 9.40 6.28
N LEU A 157 -9.52 8.59 5.36
CA LEU A 157 -8.54 8.97 4.37
C LEU A 157 -9.11 8.82 2.96
N HIS A 158 -8.69 9.72 2.07
CA HIS A 158 -8.93 9.62 0.65
C HIS A 158 -7.60 9.69 -0.09
N SER A 159 -7.35 8.78 -1.02
CA SER A 159 -6.18 8.79 -1.88
C SER A 159 -6.57 9.04 -3.34
N VAL A 160 -5.72 9.78 -4.04
CA VAL A 160 -5.82 9.99 -5.48
C VAL A 160 -4.59 9.40 -6.13
N MET A 161 -4.79 8.56 -7.12
CA MET A 161 -3.76 7.94 -7.94
C MET A 161 -3.77 8.61 -9.32
N SER A 162 -2.68 9.27 -9.68
CA SER A 162 -2.57 10.02 -10.93
C SER A 162 -1.30 9.65 -11.67
N LYS A 163 -1.33 9.70 -13.00
CA LYS A 163 -0.12 9.71 -13.83
C LYS A 163 0.65 11.01 -13.60
N THR A 164 1.90 11.05 -14.02
CA THR A 164 2.77 12.25 -13.90
C THR A 164 2.28 13.44 -14.73
N ASP A 165 1.43 13.22 -15.72
CA ASP A 165 0.77 14.28 -16.50
C ASP A 165 -0.49 14.85 -15.80
N GLY A 166 -0.82 14.36 -14.61
CA GLY A 166 -1.99 14.77 -13.83
C GLY A 166 -3.26 13.98 -14.13
N THR A 167 -3.26 13.05 -15.09
CA THR A 167 -4.42 12.20 -15.38
C THR A 167 -4.75 11.31 -14.19
N VAL A 168 -5.89 11.53 -13.55
CA VAL A 168 -6.36 10.67 -12.44
C VAL A 168 -6.78 9.32 -12.98
N VAL A 169 -6.18 8.24 -12.49
CA VAL A 169 -6.49 6.86 -12.90
C VAL A 169 -7.44 6.17 -11.93
N ALA A 170 -7.29 6.42 -10.64
CA ALA A 170 -8.19 5.89 -9.63
C ALA A 170 -8.22 6.76 -8.39
N THR A 171 -9.27 6.62 -7.59
CA THR A 171 -9.33 7.15 -6.23
C THR A 171 -9.74 6.05 -5.26
N ALA A 172 -9.29 6.14 -4.02
CA ALA A 172 -9.73 5.23 -2.97
C ALA A 172 -10.04 5.98 -1.69
N GLU A 173 -11.09 5.57 -1.03
CA GLU A 173 -11.57 6.08 0.25
C GLU A 173 -11.48 4.98 1.30
N HIS A 174 -10.97 5.29 2.49
CA HIS A 174 -10.73 4.30 3.54
C HIS A 174 -11.13 4.85 4.91
N ILE A 175 -11.76 4.00 5.71
CA ILE A 175 -11.97 4.23 7.14
C ILE A 175 -11.08 3.27 7.92
N TYR A 176 -10.21 3.82 8.75
CA TYR A 176 -9.37 3.08 9.67
C TYR A 176 -9.85 3.27 11.11
N LEU A 177 -9.89 2.17 11.85
CA LEU A 177 -10.17 2.15 13.29
C LEU A 177 -8.88 1.88 14.05
N HIS A 178 -8.54 2.75 14.98
CA HIS A 178 -7.49 2.49 15.93
C HIS A 178 -7.97 1.48 16.98
N VAL A 179 -7.14 0.48 17.25
CA VAL A 179 -7.49 -0.67 18.07
C VAL A 179 -6.42 -1.00 19.10
N ASP A 180 -6.84 -1.52 20.24
CA ASP A 180 -6.00 -2.33 21.13
C ASP A 180 -6.07 -3.78 20.66
N THR A 181 -4.95 -4.33 20.20
CA THR A 181 -4.88 -5.68 19.63
C THR A 181 -4.97 -6.77 20.69
N ASN A 182 -4.58 -6.47 21.95
CA ASN A 182 -4.68 -7.39 23.06
C ASN A 182 -6.13 -7.54 23.51
N LEU A 183 -6.85 -6.41 23.60
CA LEU A 183 -8.27 -6.39 23.97
C LEU A 183 -9.19 -6.66 22.78
N LYS A 184 -8.69 -6.63 21.54
CA LYS A 184 -9.45 -6.76 20.29
C LYS A 184 -10.63 -5.78 20.21
N LYS A 185 -10.37 -4.53 20.59
CA LYS A 185 -11.40 -3.47 20.66
C LYS A 185 -10.85 -2.15 20.12
N GLY A 186 -11.76 -1.32 19.58
CA GLY A 186 -11.45 0.06 19.25
C GLY A 186 -10.98 0.83 20.48
N SER A 187 -9.89 1.55 20.34
CA SER A 187 -9.27 2.36 21.41
C SER A 187 -8.92 3.75 20.90
N PRO A 188 -8.81 4.75 21.77
CA PRO A 188 -8.38 6.09 21.38
C PRO A 188 -7.02 6.05 20.69
N ILE A 189 -6.85 6.90 19.67
CA ILE A 189 -5.55 7.09 19.00
C ILE A 189 -4.56 7.66 20.02
N GLY A 190 -3.35 7.08 20.06
CA GLY A 190 -2.31 7.54 20.97
C GLY A 190 -1.90 8.99 20.74
N GLU A 191 -1.61 9.72 21.81
CA GLU A 191 -1.23 11.13 21.73
C GLU A 191 0.03 11.34 20.90
N GLU A 192 0.96 10.38 20.89
CA GLU A 192 2.18 10.36 20.09
C GLU A 192 1.91 10.39 18.57
N LEU A 193 0.78 9.86 18.13
CA LEU A 193 0.32 9.97 16.74
C LEU A 193 -0.51 11.23 16.52
N LEU A 194 -1.39 11.57 17.48
CA LEU A 194 -2.28 12.71 17.36
C LEU A 194 -1.52 14.03 17.24
N VAL A 195 -0.38 14.19 17.92
CA VAL A 195 0.45 15.39 17.83
C VAL A 195 0.88 15.72 16.40
N ARG A 196 0.98 14.71 15.54
CA ARG A 196 1.31 14.86 14.11
C ARG A 196 0.08 14.81 13.21
N LEU A 197 -0.88 13.94 13.53
CA LEU A 197 -2.06 13.72 12.72
C LEU A 197 -3.08 14.87 12.81
N ALA A 198 -3.30 15.43 14.00
CA ALA A 198 -4.29 16.48 14.20
C ALA A 198 -3.99 17.78 13.44
N PRO A 199 -2.73 18.27 13.36
CA PRO A 199 -2.39 19.40 12.49
C PRO A 199 -2.70 19.14 11.02
N ILE A 200 -2.40 17.94 10.51
CA ILE A 200 -2.71 17.54 9.13
C ILE A 200 -4.21 17.55 8.91
N ALA A 201 -4.97 16.90 9.79
CA ALA A 201 -6.44 16.88 9.69
C ALA A 201 -7.05 18.30 9.71
N LYS A 202 -6.52 19.18 10.58
CA LYS A 202 -6.94 20.60 10.65
C LYS A 202 -6.61 21.38 9.36
N ALA A 203 -5.47 21.14 8.76
CA ALA A 203 -5.09 21.76 7.48
C ALA A 203 -5.97 21.24 6.35
N HIS A 204 -6.13 19.91 6.26
CA HIS A 204 -6.92 19.26 5.22
C HIS A 204 -8.42 19.55 5.30
N ALA A 205 -8.96 19.86 6.49
CA ALA A 205 -10.35 20.28 6.63
C ALA A 205 -10.67 21.60 5.90
N LYS A 206 -9.66 22.39 5.52
CA LYS A 206 -9.80 23.62 4.72
C LYS A 206 -9.78 23.36 3.22
N LEU A 207 -9.33 22.19 2.80
CA LEU A 207 -9.27 21.82 1.41
C LEU A 207 -10.65 21.47 0.87
N ALA A 208 -10.80 21.58 -0.44
CA ALA A 208 -12.00 21.06 -1.09
C ALA A 208 -12.16 19.57 -0.82
N LYS A 209 -13.39 19.14 -0.56
CA LYS A 209 -13.70 17.72 -0.44
C LYS A 209 -13.48 17.05 -1.80
N PRO A 210 -12.66 15.99 -1.90
CA PRO A 210 -12.41 15.33 -3.17
C PRO A 210 -13.68 14.75 -3.79
N ASP A 211 -13.75 14.73 -5.13
CA ASP A 211 -14.85 14.09 -5.82
C ASP A 211 -14.91 12.60 -5.47
N GLY A 212 -16.11 12.13 -5.18
CA GLY A 212 -16.38 10.74 -4.87
C GLY A 212 -16.31 10.36 -3.39
N VAL A 213 -15.87 11.25 -2.50
CA VAL A 213 -15.92 10.98 -1.05
C VAL A 213 -17.36 10.84 -0.56
N GLY A 214 -17.62 9.69 0.11
CA GLY A 214 -18.95 9.33 0.63
C GLY A 214 -19.90 8.78 -0.43
N ARG A 215 -19.39 8.37 -1.60
CA ARG A 215 -20.20 7.68 -2.61
C ARG A 215 -20.30 6.19 -2.29
N PHE A 216 -21.35 5.56 -2.79
CA PHE A 216 -21.56 4.13 -2.70
C PHE A 216 -21.64 3.51 -4.11
N VAL A 217 -21.42 2.20 -4.19
CA VAL A 217 -21.48 1.43 -5.45
C VAL A 217 -22.86 1.57 -6.08
N GLY A 218 -22.89 1.84 -7.39
CA GLY A 218 -24.14 2.03 -8.14
C GLY A 218 -24.74 3.43 -8.08
N GLN A 219 -24.14 4.36 -7.34
CA GLN A 219 -24.56 5.76 -7.37
C GLN A 219 -24.24 6.38 -8.72
N SER A 220 -25.27 6.87 -9.42
CA SER A 220 -25.10 7.52 -10.72
C SER A 220 -24.18 8.74 -10.63
N VAL A 221 -23.33 8.88 -11.65
CA VAL A 221 -22.55 10.11 -11.87
C VAL A 221 -23.52 11.14 -12.43
N LYS A 222 -23.71 12.26 -11.71
CA LYS A 222 -24.43 13.41 -12.25
C LYS A 222 -23.53 14.21 -13.16
#